data_4dda6c8699e7a4acf10e84e577909b33
#
_entry.id   4dda6c8699e7a4acf10e84e577909b33
#
_cell.length_a   1.000
_cell.length_b   1.000
_cell.length_c   1.000
_cell.angle_alpha   90.00
_cell.angle_beta   90.00
_cell.angle_gamma   90.00
#
_symmetry.space_group_name_H-M   'P 1'
#
loop_
_entity.id
_entity.type
_entity.pdbx_description
1 polymer ?
#
loop_
_entity_poly.entity_id
_entity_poly.type
_entity_poly.pdbx_seq_one_letter_code
_entity_poly.pdbx_strand_id
1 'polypeptide(L)'
;VRSAFIAREHGARVVNVAEKGYGSALIGGIKAAQGKYIIMGDCDMSYDFSDIGGFVQKLREGYGLVMGNRFGGIERGAMSFSHRYIGVPLLSLAGRIRYHTFVTDFHCGIRGFDREKALALGLSCSGMEFATEIIGKFARSGEKIAQIPVKLRRDGRNGRSHLRSIPDGWRHLRFIITNSCEKK
;
A
#
# COMPACT_ATOMS: atom_id res chain seq x y z
N VAL A 1 13.55 -5.46 -16.61
CA VAL A 1 14.63 -6.45 -16.73
C VAL A 1 15.84 -6.05 -15.90
N ARG A 2 16.34 -4.79 -15.97
CA ARG A 2 17.53 -4.34 -15.22
C ARG A 2 17.32 -4.33 -13.70
N SER A 3 16.14 -3.91 -13.22
CA SER A 3 15.82 -3.89 -11.77
C SER A 3 15.84 -5.28 -11.15
N ALA A 4 15.30 -6.29 -11.84
CA ALA A 4 15.31 -7.67 -11.37
C ALA A 4 16.71 -8.27 -11.28
N PHE A 5 17.60 -7.92 -12.21
CA PHE A 5 18.99 -8.31 -12.18
C PHE A 5 19.72 -7.70 -10.98
N ILE A 6 19.61 -6.38 -10.80
CA ILE A 6 20.21 -5.66 -9.67
C ILE A 6 19.72 -6.23 -8.33
N ALA A 7 18.42 -6.47 -8.20
CA ALA A 7 17.85 -7.03 -6.97
C ALA A 7 18.46 -8.39 -6.62
N ARG A 8 18.64 -9.28 -7.61
CA ARG A 8 19.29 -10.59 -7.40
C ARG A 8 20.75 -10.45 -6.99
N GLU A 9 21.50 -9.54 -7.62
CA GLU A 9 22.90 -9.30 -7.25
C GLU A 9 23.07 -8.83 -5.82
N HIS A 10 22.04 -8.14 -5.28
CA HIS A 10 22.01 -7.71 -3.88
C HIS A 10 21.31 -8.75 -2.97
N GLY A 11 21.19 -9.99 -3.39
CA GLY A 11 20.66 -11.08 -2.57
C GLY A 11 19.13 -11.11 -2.42
N ALA A 12 18.39 -10.25 -3.12
CA ALA A 12 16.94 -10.25 -3.04
C ALA A 12 16.33 -11.39 -3.87
N ARG A 13 15.31 -12.05 -3.32
CA ARG A 13 14.52 -13.04 -4.05
C ARG A 13 13.53 -12.34 -4.97
N VAL A 14 13.71 -12.51 -6.27
CA VAL A 14 12.84 -11.93 -7.30
C VAL A 14 11.74 -12.90 -7.68
N VAL A 15 10.50 -12.47 -7.55
CA VAL A 15 9.30 -13.22 -7.95
C VAL A 15 8.76 -12.65 -9.26
N ASN A 16 8.65 -13.48 -10.28
CA ASN A 16 8.03 -13.09 -11.54
C ASN A 16 6.52 -13.35 -11.49
N VAL A 17 5.72 -12.31 -11.76
CA VAL A 17 4.27 -12.38 -11.83
C VAL A 17 3.86 -12.16 -13.28
N ALA A 18 3.14 -13.12 -13.87
CA ALA A 18 2.74 -13.06 -15.28
C ALA A 18 1.71 -11.95 -15.53
N GLU A 19 0.78 -11.76 -14.60
CA GLU A 19 -0.24 -10.73 -14.70
C GLU A 19 0.35 -9.35 -14.43
N LYS A 20 0.18 -8.43 -15.40
CA LYS A 20 0.65 -7.04 -15.26
C LYS A 20 -0.29 -6.23 -14.38
N GLY A 21 0.28 -5.47 -13.45
CA GLY A 21 -0.45 -4.54 -12.61
C GLY A 21 0.23 -4.35 -11.27
N TYR A 22 -0.01 -3.19 -10.63
CA TYR A 22 0.52 -2.87 -9.32
C TYR A 22 0.03 -3.89 -8.27
N GLY A 23 -1.28 -4.10 -8.20
CA GLY A 23 -1.89 -5.07 -7.28
C GLY A 23 -1.48 -6.49 -7.58
N SER A 24 -1.43 -6.92 -8.87
CA SER A 24 -0.96 -8.25 -9.25
C SER A 24 0.45 -8.53 -8.74
N ALA A 25 1.37 -7.57 -8.90
CA ALA A 25 2.74 -7.71 -8.41
C ALA A 25 2.79 -7.87 -6.88
N LEU A 26 2.00 -7.07 -6.15
CA LEU A 26 1.93 -7.14 -4.68
C LEU A 26 1.28 -8.45 -4.20
N ILE A 27 0.19 -8.89 -4.82
CA ILE A 27 -0.45 -10.18 -4.50
C ILE A 27 0.51 -11.34 -4.74
N GLY A 28 1.26 -11.31 -5.84
CA GLY A 28 2.29 -12.30 -6.13
C GLY A 28 3.40 -12.29 -5.07
N GLY A 29 3.83 -11.11 -4.64
CA GLY A 29 4.80 -10.94 -3.55
C GLY A 29 4.29 -11.50 -2.21
N ILE A 30 3.03 -11.23 -1.85
CA ILE A 30 2.38 -11.76 -0.64
C ILE A 30 2.34 -13.29 -0.66
N LYS A 31 1.93 -13.88 -1.77
CA LYS A 31 1.88 -15.34 -1.94
C LYS A 31 3.27 -15.98 -1.82
N ALA A 32 4.28 -15.34 -2.37
CA ALA A 32 5.65 -15.84 -2.34
C ALA A 32 6.41 -15.54 -1.04
N ALA A 33 5.94 -14.63 -0.21
CA ALA A 33 6.58 -14.30 1.06
C ALA A 33 6.59 -15.51 2.00
N GLN A 34 7.63 -15.61 2.83
CA GLN A 34 7.82 -16.73 3.77
C GLN A 34 7.73 -16.28 5.24
N GLY A 35 7.88 -14.98 5.50
CA GLY A 35 7.80 -14.44 6.86
C GLY A 35 6.36 -14.43 7.39
N LYS A 36 6.22 -14.53 8.71
CA LYS A 36 4.93 -14.37 9.38
C LYS A 36 4.35 -12.97 9.14
N TYR A 37 5.18 -11.95 9.16
CA TYR A 37 4.81 -10.57 8.89
C TYR A 37 5.42 -10.12 7.58
N ILE A 38 4.68 -9.31 6.84
CA ILE A 38 5.12 -8.69 5.59
C ILE A 38 5.14 -7.18 5.80
N ILE A 39 6.27 -6.56 5.47
CA ILE A 39 6.35 -5.11 5.30
C ILE A 39 6.47 -4.86 3.81
N MET A 40 5.48 -4.20 3.23
CA MET A 40 5.52 -3.78 1.83
C MET A 40 5.84 -2.30 1.71
N GLY A 41 6.44 -1.91 0.61
CA GLY A 41 6.69 -0.51 0.28
C GLY A 41 7.30 -0.38 -1.10
N ASP A 42 7.31 0.86 -1.61
CA ASP A 42 7.83 1.20 -2.92
C ASP A 42 9.37 1.28 -2.90
N CYS A 43 10.03 0.72 -3.92
CA CYS A 43 11.50 0.72 -4.07
C CYS A 43 12.00 1.98 -4.78
N ASP A 44 11.48 3.16 -4.45
CA ASP A 44 11.79 4.44 -5.08
C ASP A 44 12.43 5.46 -4.12
N MET A 45 12.90 4.98 -2.98
CA MET A 45 13.49 5.78 -1.91
C MET A 45 12.53 6.74 -1.19
N SER A 46 11.23 6.69 -1.49
CA SER A 46 10.21 7.52 -0.83
C SER A 46 10.08 7.20 0.66
N TYR A 47 10.40 5.98 1.06
CA TYR A 47 10.31 5.51 2.44
C TYR A 47 11.64 4.97 2.94
N ASP A 48 11.86 5.12 4.24
CA ASP A 48 13.02 4.56 4.92
C ASP A 48 12.68 3.20 5.54
N PHE A 49 13.21 2.13 4.96
CA PHE A 49 12.99 0.78 5.47
C PHE A 49 13.82 0.45 6.71
N SER A 50 14.76 1.30 7.12
CA SER A 50 15.47 1.13 8.39
C SER A 50 14.56 1.41 9.60
N ASP A 51 13.46 2.16 9.41
CA ASP A 51 12.51 2.55 10.46
C ASP A 51 11.21 1.73 10.43
N ILE A 52 11.34 0.40 10.31
CA ILE A 52 10.19 -0.52 10.32
C ILE A 52 9.84 -1.07 11.71
N GLY A 53 10.60 -0.70 12.73
CA GLY A 53 10.43 -1.21 14.10
C GLY A 53 9.01 -1.05 14.64
N GLY A 54 8.41 0.14 14.44
CA GLY A 54 7.04 0.41 14.86
C GLY A 54 5.99 -0.49 14.18
N PHE A 55 6.19 -0.83 12.90
CA PHE A 55 5.31 -1.79 12.18
C PHE A 55 5.40 -3.18 12.80
N VAL A 56 6.63 -3.67 13.02
CA VAL A 56 6.87 -5.00 13.60
C VAL A 56 6.31 -5.08 15.02
N GLN A 57 6.49 -4.02 15.82
CA GLN A 57 5.95 -3.97 17.17
C GLN A 57 4.42 -4.11 17.16
N LYS A 58 3.73 -3.31 16.35
CA LYS A 58 2.26 -3.37 16.26
C LYS A 58 1.75 -4.73 15.76
N LEU A 59 2.43 -5.34 14.80
CA LEU A 59 2.10 -6.69 14.34
C LEU A 59 2.27 -7.73 15.45
N ARG A 60 3.31 -7.61 16.27
CA ARG A 60 3.52 -8.48 17.45
C ARG A 60 2.46 -8.26 18.54
N GLU A 61 1.91 -7.06 18.65
CA GLU A 61 0.77 -6.73 19.53
C GLU A 61 -0.57 -7.32 19.01
N GLY A 62 -0.58 -8.01 17.87
CA GLY A 62 -1.74 -8.70 17.31
C GLY A 62 -2.56 -7.87 16.31
N TYR A 63 -2.07 -6.71 15.87
CA TYR A 63 -2.70 -6.00 14.77
C TYR A 63 -2.55 -6.79 13.47
N GLY A 64 -3.65 -6.92 12.71
CA GLY A 64 -3.64 -7.60 11.42
C GLY A 64 -3.04 -6.74 10.31
N LEU A 65 -3.25 -5.42 10.37
CA LEU A 65 -2.74 -4.43 9.43
C LEU A 65 -2.20 -3.21 10.17
N VAL A 66 -1.03 -2.74 9.74
CA VAL A 66 -0.41 -1.50 10.21
C VAL A 66 -0.14 -0.60 9.01
N MET A 67 -0.78 0.57 8.98
CA MET A 67 -0.64 1.55 7.91
C MET A 67 0.34 2.65 8.29
N GLY A 68 1.17 3.08 7.34
CA GLY A 68 1.87 4.35 7.50
C GLY A 68 0.91 5.54 7.35
N ASN A 69 1.23 6.64 8.02
CA ASN A 69 0.56 7.93 7.84
C ASN A 69 1.60 8.99 7.51
N ARG A 70 1.53 9.53 6.29
CA ARG A 70 2.50 10.48 5.76
C ARG A 70 2.23 11.92 6.20
N PHE A 71 0.99 12.25 6.56
CA PHE A 71 0.56 13.65 6.71
C PHE A 71 1.33 14.46 7.76
N GLY A 72 1.97 13.81 8.73
CA GLY A 72 2.86 14.46 9.69
C GLY A 72 4.32 14.60 9.25
N GLY A 73 4.71 14.03 8.09
CA GLY A 73 6.13 13.95 7.70
C GLY A 73 6.36 14.00 6.19
N ILE A 74 5.62 14.83 5.44
CA ILE A 74 5.81 14.99 3.99
C ILE A 74 6.91 16.04 3.74
N GLU A 75 8.02 15.61 3.15
CA GLU A 75 9.08 16.54 2.71
C GLU A 75 8.57 17.49 1.62
N ARG A 76 9.14 18.70 1.59
CA ARG A 76 8.78 19.69 0.58
C ARG A 76 9.01 19.15 -0.84
N GLY A 77 7.94 19.09 -1.64
CA GLY A 77 7.97 18.59 -3.02
C GLY A 77 7.88 17.05 -3.17
N ALA A 78 7.72 16.29 -2.08
CA ALA A 78 7.51 14.85 -2.15
C ALA A 78 6.09 14.47 -2.57
N MET A 79 5.13 15.37 -2.43
CA MET A 79 3.74 15.17 -2.85
C MET A 79 3.19 16.47 -3.44
N SER A 80 2.40 16.36 -4.53
CA SER A 80 1.74 17.53 -5.13
C SER A 80 0.68 18.11 -4.20
N PHE A 81 0.40 19.40 -4.32
CA PHE A 81 -0.63 20.08 -3.52
C PHE A 81 -1.99 19.42 -3.65
N SER A 82 -2.42 19.11 -4.87
CA SER A 82 -3.72 18.48 -5.14
C SER A 82 -3.83 17.08 -4.49
N HIS A 83 -2.78 16.27 -4.52
CA HIS A 83 -2.78 14.99 -3.82
C HIS A 83 -2.81 15.15 -2.31
N ARG A 84 -2.01 16.08 -1.77
CA ARG A 84 -1.88 16.28 -0.32
C ARG A 84 -3.16 16.77 0.33
N TYR A 85 -3.84 17.73 -0.29
CA TYR A 85 -4.94 18.45 0.34
C TYR A 85 -6.32 18.07 -0.19
N ILE A 86 -6.41 17.42 -1.36
CA ILE A 86 -7.69 17.09 -1.99
C ILE A 86 -7.82 15.59 -2.23
N GLY A 87 -7.01 15.02 -3.11
CA GLY A 87 -7.20 13.66 -3.60
C GLY A 87 -7.13 12.60 -2.51
N VAL A 88 -6.01 12.55 -1.79
CA VAL A 88 -5.82 11.56 -0.73
C VAL A 88 -6.79 11.76 0.45
N PRO A 89 -7.01 12.99 0.97
CA PRO A 89 -7.99 13.21 2.03
C PRO A 89 -9.42 12.81 1.66
N LEU A 90 -9.91 13.19 0.46
CA LEU A 90 -11.27 12.87 0.02
C LEU A 90 -11.48 11.36 -0.15
N LEU A 91 -10.55 10.67 -0.82
CA LEU A 91 -10.64 9.23 -1.00
C LEU A 91 -10.51 8.48 0.34
N SER A 92 -9.63 8.96 1.23
CA SER A 92 -9.50 8.37 2.56
C SER A 92 -10.76 8.58 3.40
N LEU A 93 -11.41 9.75 3.31
CA LEU A 93 -12.68 10.02 3.98
C LEU A 93 -13.78 9.09 3.46
N ALA A 94 -13.92 8.93 2.15
CA ALA A 94 -14.87 8.00 1.56
C ALA A 94 -14.62 6.56 2.03
N GLY A 95 -13.35 6.11 2.05
CA GLY A 95 -12.99 4.80 2.56
C GLY A 95 -13.27 4.63 4.05
N ARG A 96 -12.99 5.65 4.87
CA ARG A 96 -13.32 5.63 6.31
C ARG A 96 -14.79 5.43 6.57
N ILE A 97 -15.64 6.19 5.87
CA ILE A 97 -17.09 6.06 5.98
C ILE A 97 -17.55 4.67 5.54
N ARG A 98 -17.06 4.22 4.39
CA ARG A 98 -17.49 2.95 3.76
C ARG A 98 -17.10 1.71 4.55
N TYR A 99 -15.90 1.73 5.16
CA TYR A 99 -15.32 0.57 5.85
C TYR A 99 -15.32 0.71 7.38
N HIS A 100 -15.88 1.79 7.92
CA HIS A 100 -15.95 2.06 9.36
C HIS A 100 -14.56 1.97 10.02
N THR A 101 -13.55 2.57 9.41
CA THR A 101 -12.16 2.56 9.89
C THR A 101 -11.65 3.97 10.19
N PHE A 102 -10.67 4.08 11.08
CA PHE A 102 -10.05 5.36 11.43
C PHE A 102 -8.84 5.72 10.56
N VAL A 103 -8.45 4.87 9.59
CA VAL A 103 -7.29 5.10 8.73
C VAL A 103 -7.45 6.40 7.95
N THR A 104 -6.50 7.31 8.10
CA THR A 104 -6.55 8.65 7.46
C THR A 104 -5.72 8.75 6.19
N ASP A 105 -4.79 7.81 5.95
CA ASP A 105 -3.96 7.74 4.76
C ASP A 105 -4.09 6.38 4.07
N PHE A 106 -5.13 6.23 3.25
CA PHE A 106 -5.41 5.01 2.49
C PHE A 106 -4.37 4.69 1.41
N HIS A 107 -3.59 5.69 1.01
CA HIS A 107 -2.69 5.59 -0.13
C HIS A 107 -1.21 5.61 0.26
N CYS A 108 -0.91 5.43 1.55
CA CYS A 108 0.46 5.26 1.99
C CYS A 108 1.05 3.97 1.42
N GLY A 109 2.21 4.04 0.76
CA GLY A 109 2.87 2.88 0.14
C GLY A 109 3.45 1.91 1.16
N ILE A 110 3.93 2.41 2.32
CA ILE A 110 4.50 1.54 3.34
C ILE A 110 3.41 1.01 4.28
N ARG A 111 3.35 -0.32 4.41
CA ARG A 111 2.36 -1.06 5.20
C ARG A 111 2.99 -2.32 5.78
N GLY A 112 2.52 -2.71 6.97
CA GLY A 112 2.84 -4.00 7.55
C GLY A 112 1.56 -4.82 7.79
N PHE A 113 1.60 -6.12 7.58
CA PHE A 113 0.45 -6.99 7.84
C PHE A 113 0.86 -8.43 8.14
N ASP A 114 -0.03 -9.14 8.81
CA ASP A 114 0.11 -10.59 9.02
C ASP A 114 -0.14 -11.31 7.70
N ARG A 115 0.78 -12.19 7.31
CA ARG A 115 0.77 -12.88 6.02
C ARG A 115 -0.43 -13.81 5.88
N GLU A 116 -0.70 -14.64 6.87
CA GLU A 116 -1.79 -15.63 6.80
C GLU A 116 -3.15 -14.93 6.74
N LYS A 117 -3.33 -13.85 7.53
CA LYS A 117 -4.53 -13.02 7.46
C LYS A 117 -4.70 -12.40 6.08
N ALA A 118 -3.64 -11.82 5.51
CA ALA A 118 -3.71 -11.23 4.16
C ALA A 118 -4.03 -12.27 3.08
N LEU A 119 -3.49 -13.47 3.17
CA LEU A 119 -3.82 -14.57 2.25
C LEU A 119 -5.29 -15.00 2.35
N ALA A 120 -5.83 -15.05 3.56
CA ALA A 120 -7.24 -15.42 3.81
C ALA A 120 -8.24 -14.40 3.25
N LEU A 121 -7.84 -13.13 3.05
CA LEU A 121 -8.71 -12.08 2.53
C LEU A 121 -9.08 -12.24 1.05
N GLY A 122 -8.37 -13.07 0.29
CA GLY A 122 -8.64 -13.26 -1.13
C GLY A 122 -8.47 -11.97 -1.95
N LEU A 123 -7.34 -11.26 -1.75
CA LEU A 123 -7.00 -10.06 -2.51
C LEU A 123 -6.94 -10.36 -4.01
N SER A 124 -7.54 -9.49 -4.84
CA SER A 124 -7.77 -9.77 -6.26
C SER A 124 -7.63 -8.58 -7.20
N CYS A 125 -7.57 -7.34 -6.69
CA CYS A 125 -7.44 -6.18 -7.54
C CYS A 125 -6.04 -6.08 -8.17
N SER A 126 -5.97 -6.09 -9.50
CA SER A 126 -4.71 -6.05 -10.24
C SER A 126 -4.10 -4.65 -10.35
N GLY A 127 -4.88 -3.59 -10.19
CA GLY A 127 -4.48 -2.19 -10.35
C GLY A 127 -4.16 -1.47 -9.05
N MET A 128 -4.17 -0.13 -9.12
CA MET A 128 -3.88 0.75 -7.97
C MET A 128 -4.94 0.66 -6.87
N GLU A 129 -6.17 0.27 -7.20
CA GLU A 129 -7.27 0.03 -6.27
C GLU A 129 -6.98 -1.05 -5.21
N PHE A 130 -5.96 -1.91 -5.43
CA PHE A 130 -5.40 -2.80 -4.42
C PHE A 130 -5.10 -2.07 -3.10
N ALA A 131 -4.64 -0.83 -3.18
CA ALA A 131 -4.32 -0.03 -2.00
C ALA A 131 -5.55 0.20 -1.10
N THR A 132 -6.73 0.32 -1.68
CA THR A 132 -8.00 0.44 -0.96
C THR A 132 -8.58 -0.93 -0.61
N GLU A 133 -8.44 -1.91 -1.49
CA GLU A 133 -8.93 -3.27 -1.29
C GLU A 133 -8.38 -3.89 0.00
N ILE A 134 -7.08 -3.83 0.21
CA ILE A 134 -6.45 -4.45 1.37
C ILE A 134 -6.97 -3.84 2.67
N ILE A 135 -7.12 -2.52 2.76
CA ILE A 135 -7.65 -1.85 3.95
C ILE A 135 -9.12 -2.23 4.18
N GLY A 136 -9.93 -2.16 3.12
CA GLY A 136 -11.35 -2.46 3.21
C GLY A 136 -11.61 -3.91 3.62
N LYS A 137 -10.82 -4.86 3.13
CA LYS A 137 -10.94 -6.28 3.49
C LYS A 137 -10.47 -6.55 4.91
N PHE A 138 -9.34 -5.96 5.36
CA PHE A 138 -8.93 -6.06 6.77
C PHE A 138 -9.95 -5.43 7.73
N ALA A 139 -10.52 -4.28 7.39
CA ALA A 139 -11.56 -3.65 8.22
C ALA A 139 -12.81 -4.53 8.34
N ARG A 140 -13.24 -5.15 7.25
CA ARG A 140 -14.42 -6.03 7.22
C ARG A 140 -14.21 -7.39 7.89
N SER A 141 -13.00 -7.90 7.93
CA SER A 141 -12.69 -9.14 8.65
C SER A 141 -12.65 -8.97 10.17
N GLY A 142 -12.86 -7.76 10.68
CA GLY A 142 -12.80 -7.46 12.11
C GLY A 142 -11.39 -7.42 12.68
N GLU A 143 -10.37 -7.42 11.82
CA GLU A 143 -8.99 -7.38 12.27
C GLU A 143 -8.60 -5.99 12.83
N LYS A 144 -7.78 -6.00 13.87
CA LYS A 144 -7.23 -4.75 14.42
C LYS A 144 -6.33 -4.08 13.41
N ILE A 145 -6.59 -2.80 13.14
CA ILE A 145 -5.77 -1.96 12.27
C ILE A 145 -5.05 -0.93 13.15
N ALA A 146 -3.78 -0.66 12.87
CA ALA A 146 -3.02 0.43 13.47
C ALA A 146 -2.57 1.40 12.38
N GLN A 147 -2.27 2.63 12.78
CA GLN A 147 -1.66 3.63 11.93
C GLN A 147 -0.50 4.29 12.67
N ILE A 148 0.67 4.39 12.03
CA ILE A 148 1.87 4.99 12.60
C ILE A 148 2.39 6.11 11.69
N PRO A 149 2.97 7.18 12.25
CA PRO A 149 3.54 8.24 11.44
C PRO A 149 4.76 7.75 10.68
N VAL A 150 4.88 8.18 9.42
CA VAL A 150 6.04 7.89 8.56
C VAL A 150 6.46 9.14 7.80
N LYS A 151 7.75 9.23 7.48
CA LYS A 151 8.26 10.30 6.62
C LYS A 151 8.10 9.90 5.15
N LEU A 152 7.58 10.80 4.34
CA LEU A 152 7.59 10.69 2.88
C LEU A 152 8.70 11.58 2.34
N ARG A 153 9.72 10.98 1.77
CA ARG A 153 10.83 11.65 1.08
C ARG A 153 10.49 11.85 -0.41
N ARG A 154 11.25 12.69 -1.09
CA ARG A 154 11.19 12.75 -2.54
C ARG A 154 11.63 11.42 -3.13
N ASP A 155 10.91 10.96 -4.15
CA ASP A 155 11.33 9.76 -4.85
C ASP A 155 12.68 9.98 -5.58
N GLY A 156 13.48 8.93 -5.62
CA GLY A 156 14.80 8.95 -6.28
C GLY A 156 14.75 8.64 -7.78
N ARG A 157 13.57 8.62 -8.40
CA ARG A 157 13.41 8.28 -9.81
C ARG A 157 13.75 9.47 -10.71
N ASN A 158 14.51 9.21 -11.77
CA ASN A 158 14.77 10.19 -12.83
C ASN A 158 13.63 10.21 -13.88
N GLY A 159 12.37 10.18 -13.46
CA GLY A 159 11.25 10.08 -14.39
C GLY A 159 9.91 10.52 -13.79
N ARG A 160 8.87 10.50 -14.62
CA ARG A 160 7.51 10.82 -14.18
C ARG A 160 6.92 9.67 -13.33
N SER A 161 6.13 10.01 -12.34
CA SER A 161 5.34 9.04 -11.58
C SER A 161 4.43 8.22 -12.51
N HIS A 162 4.33 6.92 -12.27
CA HIS A 162 3.39 6.05 -12.98
C HIS A 162 1.94 6.28 -12.54
N LEU A 163 1.71 7.00 -11.44
CA LEU A 163 0.38 7.34 -10.94
C LEU A 163 -0.30 8.35 -11.87
N ARG A 164 -1.45 7.97 -12.40
CA ARG A 164 -2.33 8.84 -13.17
C ARG A 164 -3.47 9.34 -12.29
N SER A 165 -3.34 10.56 -11.79
CA SER A 165 -4.17 11.11 -10.71
C SER A 165 -5.68 10.93 -10.90
N ILE A 166 -6.22 11.25 -12.09
CA ILE A 166 -7.66 11.19 -12.36
C ILE A 166 -8.12 9.75 -12.59
N PRO A 167 -7.55 8.97 -13.54
CA PRO A 167 -7.98 7.58 -13.75
C PRO A 167 -7.82 6.70 -12.52
N ASP A 168 -6.68 6.81 -11.81
CA ASP A 168 -6.44 5.98 -10.63
C ASP A 168 -7.32 6.43 -9.46
N GLY A 169 -7.55 7.74 -9.27
CA GLY A 169 -8.51 8.25 -8.29
C GLY A 169 -9.94 7.75 -8.52
N TRP A 170 -10.38 7.70 -9.80
CA TRP A 170 -11.67 7.13 -10.16
C TRP A 170 -11.76 5.62 -9.86
N ARG A 171 -10.70 4.85 -10.13
CA ARG A 171 -10.63 3.42 -9.80
C ARG A 171 -10.79 3.18 -8.30
N HIS A 172 -10.09 3.97 -7.47
CA HIS A 172 -10.24 3.91 -6.02
C HIS A 172 -11.67 4.22 -5.57
N LEU A 173 -12.26 5.32 -6.08
CA LEU A 173 -13.62 5.72 -5.73
C LEU A 173 -14.63 4.64 -6.16
N ARG A 174 -14.52 4.15 -7.38
CA ARG A 174 -15.37 3.05 -7.87
C ARG A 174 -15.26 1.83 -6.97
N PHE A 175 -14.03 1.43 -6.62
CA PHE A 175 -13.83 0.30 -5.71
C PHE A 175 -14.47 0.54 -4.34
N ILE A 176 -14.33 1.74 -3.77
CA ILE A 176 -14.97 2.08 -2.49
C ILE A 176 -16.49 1.90 -2.56
N ILE A 177 -17.13 2.30 -3.67
CA ILE A 177 -18.58 2.21 -3.86
C ILE A 177 -19.02 0.77 -4.12
N THR A 178 -18.40 0.08 -5.08
CA THR A 178 -18.86 -1.20 -5.62
C THR A 178 -18.22 -2.42 -4.95
N ASN A 179 -17.07 -2.25 -4.29
CA ASN A 179 -16.18 -3.31 -3.80
C ASN A 179 -15.77 -4.34 -4.87
N SER A 180 -15.79 -3.93 -6.12
CA SER A 180 -15.37 -4.76 -7.24
C SER A 180 -14.18 -4.14 -7.97
N CYS A 181 -13.20 -4.99 -8.28
CA CYS A 181 -12.05 -4.60 -9.07
C CYS A 181 -12.48 -4.36 -10.53
N GLU A 182 -11.77 -3.50 -11.23
CA GLU A 182 -11.95 -3.37 -12.67
C GLU A 182 -11.55 -4.69 -13.36
N LYS A 183 -12.47 -5.31 -14.06
CA LYS A 183 -12.13 -6.41 -14.96
C LYS A 183 -11.38 -5.81 -16.15
N LYS A 184 -10.21 -6.35 -16.44
CA LYS A 184 -9.50 -6.05 -17.68
C LYS A 184 -10.17 -6.72 -18.85
#